data_81cccb8beeb627f5df63f50686ed45eb
#
_entry.id   81cccb8beeb627f5df63f50686ed45eb
#
_cell.length_a   1.000
_cell.length_b   1.000
_cell.length_c   1.000
_cell.angle_alpha   90.00
_cell.angle_beta   90.00
_cell.angle_gamma   90.00
#
_symmetry.space_group_name_H-M   'P 1'
#
loop_
_entity.id
_entity.type
_entity.pdbx_description
1 polymer ?
#
loop_
_entity_poly.entity_id
_entity_poly.type
_entity_poly.pdbx_seq_one_letter_code
_entity_poly.pdbx_strand_id
1 'polypeptide(L)'
;MRWLGFLLALPLLAADYKAGFGRMDITPAQPIYLSGYAARKKPSEGVLQKIWAKALAIEDNKGNRVVIVTTDLIGLPRHVSDQICAEVEKRYRLRRNQLLLNSSHTHSAPVVHGNLTSMFDLTPGQKRAITDYTQTLAKQIADVVGSSLGNMQPARLDIGHGAGSFAVNRRVITPTGVKGGVNPAGPVDQDVPVVRVAGANGQLLGVLFGYACHNTTMGGDFFQVNGDYAGFAQASFEAAHPNSTAMFLMLCGADANPNPRGTVALVEQHGASLAKEVTRVLAGKLEPVTGQLRSAFHTAELAFVPHTRETFETESKDSNWYKQQRAAGMLAAYDRRAPVRSIPYPVQGIRLGKSLTLVALGGEVVVDYNLRLKKEFPGENLIVAGYSNDVMCYIPSLRVLKEGGYEANDSMIYYGQPGPFTEDVEDRVMNMVYKVMDRLGRKR
;
A
#
# COMPACT_ATOMS: atom_id res chain seq x y z
N MET A 1 -24.00 8.87 -60.09
CA MET A 1 -24.25 8.22 -58.78
C MET A 1 -23.32 8.84 -57.77
N ARG A 2 -23.85 9.70 -56.85
CA ARG A 2 -23.09 10.29 -55.76
C ARG A 2 -23.27 9.40 -54.53
N TRP A 3 -22.17 8.81 -54.03
CA TRP A 3 -22.17 8.09 -52.79
C TRP A 3 -22.10 9.10 -51.64
N LEU A 4 -23.20 9.27 -50.88
CA LEU A 4 -23.19 9.93 -49.57
C LEU A 4 -22.64 8.93 -48.56
N GLY A 5 -21.40 9.16 -48.09
CA GLY A 5 -20.85 8.47 -46.94
C GLY A 5 -21.55 8.95 -45.69
N PHE A 6 -22.37 8.13 -45.04
CA PHE A 6 -22.90 8.36 -43.72
C PHE A 6 -21.73 8.18 -42.70
N LEU A 7 -21.19 9.28 -42.23
CA LEU A 7 -20.38 9.30 -41.01
C LEU A 7 -21.32 9.01 -39.82
N LEU A 8 -21.33 7.77 -39.36
CA LEU A 8 -21.92 7.40 -38.08
C LEU A 8 -21.12 8.12 -37.00
N ALA A 9 -21.64 9.27 -36.51
CA ALA A 9 -21.17 9.89 -35.29
C ALA A 9 -21.53 8.95 -34.13
N LEU A 10 -20.56 8.20 -33.63
CA LEU A 10 -20.71 7.49 -32.35
C LEU A 10 -21.09 8.53 -31.28
N PRO A 11 -22.13 8.30 -30.49
CA PRO A 11 -22.48 9.21 -29.41
C PRO A 11 -21.29 9.33 -28.47
N LEU A 12 -20.76 10.52 -28.31
CA LEU A 12 -19.82 10.84 -27.23
C LEU A 12 -20.59 10.61 -25.92
N LEU A 13 -20.39 9.45 -25.30
CA LEU A 13 -20.89 9.19 -23.96
C LEU A 13 -20.26 10.25 -23.03
N ALA A 14 -21.11 11.04 -22.35
CA ALA A 14 -20.65 12.08 -21.46
C ALA A 14 -19.66 11.48 -20.42
N ALA A 15 -18.53 12.12 -20.24
CA ALA A 15 -17.55 11.72 -19.24
C ALA A 15 -18.03 12.14 -17.86
N ASP A 16 -18.22 11.19 -16.94
CA ASP A 16 -18.69 11.46 -15.59
C ASP A 16 -17.60 12.08 -14.71
N TYR A 17 -16.35 11.94 -15.12
CA TYR A 17 -15.17 12.38 -14.36
C TYR A 17 -14.19 13.14 -15.25
N LYS A 18 -13.25 13.81 -14.57
CA LYS A 18 -11.93 14.11 -15.12
C LYS A 18 -10.91 13.25 -14.39
N ALA A 19 -9.93 12.74 -15.11
CA ALA A 19 -8.82 12.01 -14.50
C ALA A 19 -7.50 12.37 -15.16
N GLY A 20 -6.41 12.29 -14.37
CA GLY A 20 -5.07 12.56 -14.85
C GLY A 20 -4.05 11.74 -14.07
N PHE A 21 -3.01 11.28 -14.78
CA PHE A 21 -1.91 10.54 -14.21
C PHE A 21 -0.66 11.41 -14.11
N GLY A 22 0.12 11.16 -13.05
CA GLY A 22 1.48 11.64 -12.89
C GLY A 22 2.42 10.49 -12.53
N ARG A 23 3.70 10.59 -12.90
CA ARG A 23 4.75 9.65 -12.48
C ARG A 23 6.04 10.38 -12.18
N MET A 24 6.78 9.89 -11.19
CA MET A 24 8.06 10.43 -10.75
C MET A 24 9.01 9.28 -10.45
N ASP A 25 10.21 9.34 -11.04
CA ASP A 25 11.29 8.41 -10.74
C ASP A 25 11.82 8.72 -9.33
N ILE A 26 11.71 7.77 -8.42
CA ILE A 26 12.18 7.86 -7.02
C ILE A 26 13.36 6.93 -6.75
N THR A 27 14.01 6.43 -7.81
CA THR A 27 15.20 5.60 -7.71
C THR A 27 16.33 6.38 -7.04
N PRO A 28 17.01 5.84 -6.03
CA PRO A 28 18.10 6.54 -5.37
C PRO A 28 19.28 6.75 -6.33
N ALA A 29 19.86 7.94 -6.31
CA ALA A 29 21.01 8.29 -7.15
C ALA A 29 22.34 7.66 -6.65
N GLN A 30 22.38 7.21 -5.39
CA GLN A 30 23.58 6.67 -4.74
C GLN A 30 23.21 5.38 -4.00
N PRO A 31 24.17 4.48 -3.74
CA PRO A 31 23.96 3.30 -2.91
C PRO A 31 23.35 3.65 -1.56
N ILE A 32 22.28 2.97 -1.18
CA ILE A 32 21.54 3.21 0.05
C ILE A 32 21.06 1.86 0.62
N TYR A 33 20.84 1.77 1.94
CA TYR A 33 20.25 0.57 2.53
C TYR A 33 18.86 0.30 1.98
N LEU A 34 18.62 -0.97 1.60
CA LEU A 34 17.30 -1.43 1.18
C LEU A 34 16.52 -1.97 2.38
N SER A 35 15.24 -1.63 2.45
CA SER A 35 14.37 -1.94 3.59
C SER A 35 13.87 -3.40 3.59
N GLY A 36 13.21 -3.80 4.69
CA GLY A 36 12.41 -5.01 4.81
C GLY A 36 13.14 -6.27 5.29
N TYR A 37 14.47 -6.35 5.18
CA TYR A 37 15.23 -7.50 5.66
C TYR A 37 16.32 -7.08 6.65
N ALA A 38 16.12 -7.43 7.92
CA ALA A 38 17.04 -7.11 9.02
C ALA A 38 18.45 -7.75 8.88
N ALA A 39 18.56 -8.82 8.09
CA ALA A 39 19.84 -9.48 7.83
C ALA A 39 20.79 -8.70 6.91
N ARG A 40 20.30 -7.65 6.23
CA ARG A 40 21.15 -6.84 5.35
C ARG A 40 22.20 -6.06 6.13
N LYS A 41 23.45 -6.13 5.68
CA LYS A 41 24.61 -5.49 6.35
C LYS A 41 25.33 -4.48 5.46
N LYS A 42 24.83 -4.24 4.25
CA LYS A 42 25.41 -3.30 3.28
C LYS A 42 24.34 -2.57 2.48
N PRO A 43 24.67 -1.41 1.88
CA PRO A 43 23.80 -0.70 0.95
C PRO A 43 23.53 -1.49 -0.35
N SER A 44 22.65 -0.95 -1.18
CA SER A 44 22.38 -1.44 -2.53
C SER A 44 23.64 -1.43 -3.41
N GLU A 45 23.72 -2.39 -4.34
CA GLU A 45 24.86 -2.57 -5.26
C GLU A 45 24.53 -2.16 -6.70
N GLY A 46 23.29 -1.73 -6.94
CA GLY A 46 22.82 -1.32 -8.26
C GLY A 46 21.30 -1.19 -8.32
N VAL A 47 20.82 -1.01 -9.54
CA VAL A 47 19.41 -0.89 -9.86
C VAL A 47 19.07 -1.93 -10.92
N LEU A 48 18.24 -2.92 -10.55
CA LEU A 48 17.67 -3.88 -11.50
C LEU A 48 16.53 -3.23 -12.30
N GLN A 49 15.69 -2.46 -11.60
CA GLN A 49 14.56 -1.76 -12.19
C GLN A 49 14.36 -0.42 -11.47
N LYS A 50 14.02 0.64 -12.20
CA LYS A 50 13.60 1.90 -11.62
C LYS A 50 12.36 1.74 -10.76
N ILE A 51 12.29 2.50 -9.67
CA ILE A 51 11.14 2.54 -8.77
C ILE A 51 10.42 3.89 -8.90
N TRP A 52 9.10 3.87 -8.71
CA TRP A 52 8.25 4.99 -9.06
C TRP A 52 7.34 5.43 -7.92
N ALA A 53 7.07 6.73 -7.87
CA ALA A 53 5.86 7.28 -7.29
C ALA A 53 4.92 7.64 -8.45
N LYS A 54 3.68 7.14 -8.40
CA LYS A 54 2.65 7.41 -9.41
C LYS A 54 1.40 7.95 -8.74
N ALA A 55 0.70 8.86 -9.41
CA ALA A 55 -0.51 9.48 -8.89
C ALA A 55 -1.64 9.42 -9.91
N LEU A 56 -2.85 9.16 -9.44
CA LEU A 56 -4.10 9.25 -10.19
C LEU A 56 -5.00 10.29 -9.52
N ALA A 57 -5.20 11.42 -10.17
CA ALA A 57 -6.17 12.43 -9.78
C ALA A 57 -7.51 12.11 -10.44
N ILE A 58 -8.61 12.20 -9.66
CA ILE A 58 -9.99 12.02 -10.12
C ILE A 58 -10.83 13.19 -9.60
N GLU A 59 -11.62 13.80 -10.48
CA GLU A 59 -12.58 14.84 -10.16
C GLU A 59 -13.94 14.48 -10.74
N ASP A 60 -15.00 14.55 -9.93
CA ASP A 60 -16.38 14.37 -10.41
C ASP A 60 -16.95 15.65 -11.02
N ASN A 61 -18.15 15.57 -11.60
CA ASN A 61 -18.85 16.69 -12.23
C ASN A 61 -19.35 17.78 -11.24
N LYS A 62 -19.15 17.58 -9.91
CA LYS A 62 -19.42 18.58 -8.86
C LYS A 62 -18.13 19.23 -8.34
N GLY A 63 -16.95 18.84 -8.89
CA GLY A 63 -15.65 19.33 -8.47
C GLY A 63 -15.10 18.67 -7.21
N ASN A 64 -15.73 17.57 -6.72
CA ASN A 64 -15.10 16.78 -5.67
C ASN A 64 -13.89 16.06 -6.22
N ARG A 65 -12.77 16.08 -5.48
CA ARG A 65 -11.49 15.55 -5.93
C ARG A 65 -10.92 14.54 -4.96
N VAL A 66 -10.21 13.54 -5.49
CA VAL A 66 -9.26 12.71 -4.76
C VAL A 66 -8.02 12.48 -5.60
N VAL A 67 -6.91 12.26 -4.93
CA VAL A 67 -5.68 11.78 -5.55
C VAL A 67 -5.23 10.52 -4.82
N ILE A 68 -4.99 9.46 -5.58
CA ILE A 68 -4.41 8.21 -5.10
C ILE A 68 -2.96 8.20 -5.55
N VAL A 69 -2.03 8.06 -4.60
CA VAL A 69 -0.60 7.91 -4.87
C VAL A 69 -0.19 6.50 -4.50
N THR A 70 0.52 5.84 -5.41
CA THR A 70 1.20 4.57 -5.15
C THR A 70 2.70 4.75 -5.25
N THR A 71 3.47 4.09 -4.39
CA THR A 71 4.93 4.16 -4.36
C THR A 71 5.54 2.77 -4.34
N ASP A 72 6.61 2.56 -5.08
CA ASP A 72 7.41 1.34 -5.03
C ASP A 72 8.38 1.41 -3.85
N LEU A 73 7.82 1.42 -2.64
CA LEU A 73 8.53 1.52 -1.36
C LEU A 73 7.98 0.48 -0.38
N ILE A 74 8.73 0.23 0.71
CA ILE A 74 8.29 -0.64 1.81
C ILE A 74 7.08 -0.05 2.54
N GLY A 75 7.05 1.27 2.72
CA GLY A 75 6.01 2.00 3.42
C GLY A 75 6.42 3.43 3.74
N LEU A 76 5.46 4.28 3.97
CA LEU A 76 5.66 5.64 4.45
C LEU A 76 5.30 5.70 5.95
N PRO A 77 6.18 6.19 6.82
CA PRO A 77 5.82 6.44 8.21
C PRO A 77 5.01 7.72 8.34
N ARG A 78 4.24 7.85 9.40
CA ARG A 78 3.31 8.95 9.66
C ARG A 78 3.90 10.33 9.41
N HIS A 79 5.08 10.64 9.98
CA HIS A 79 5.66 11.98 9.86
C HIS A 79 5.99 12.36 8.42
N VAL A 80 6.37 11.41 7.57
CA VAL A 80 6.59 11.63 6.13
C VAL A 80 5.25 11.83 5.41
N SER A 81 4.25 11.01 5.72
CA SER A 81 2.90 11.16 5.17
C SER A 81 2.26 12.49 5.56
N ASP A 82 2.41 12.92 6.80
CA ASP A 82 1.90 14.20 7.30
C ASP A 82 2.60 15.39 6.60
N GLN A 83 3.91 15.30 6.40
CA GLN A 83 4.68 16.29 5.63
C GLN A 83 4.19 16.39 4.18
N ILE A 84 4.00 15.25 3.51
CA ILE A 84 3.46 15.20 2.14
C ILE A 84 2.06 15.82 2.10
N CYS A 85 1.17 15.42 3.02
CA CYS A 85 -0.20 15.94 3.07
C CYS A 85 -0.24 17.45 3.31
N ALA A 86 0.58 17.97 4.21
CA ALA A 86 0.67 19.41 4.47
C ALA A 86 1.16 20.20 3.24
N GLU A 87 2.17 19.69 2.53
CA GLU A 87 2.67 20.33 1.31
C GLU A 87 1.63 20.27 0.18
N VAL A 88 0.94 19.14 0.01
CA VAL A 88 -0.14 18.97 -0.97
C VAL A 88 -1.34 19.87 -0.66
N GLU A 89 -1.74 19.98 0.60
CA GLU A 89 -2.81 20.89 1.01
C GLU A 89 -2.46 22.35 0.73
N LYS A 90 -1.24 22.77 1.08
CA LYS A 90 -0.73 24.11 0.83
C LYS A 90 -0.70 24.46 -0.66
N ARG A 91 -0.19 23.56 -1.51
CA ARG A 91 0.02 23.81 -2.95
C ARG A 91 -1.24 23.64 -3.78
N TYR A 92 -2.05 22.63 -3.48
CA TYR A 92 -3.15 22.16 -4.35
C TYR A 92 -4.51 22.19 -3.69
N ARG A 93 -4.62 22.60 -2.43
CA ARG A 93 -5.89 22.69 -1.67
C ARG A 93 -6.61 21.35 -1.51
N LEU A 94 -5.86 20.25 -1.52
CA LEU A 94 -6.38 18.91 -1.23
C LEU A 94 -6.32 18.64 0.27
N ARG A 95 -7.47 18.37 0.89
CA ARG A 95 -7.56 18.01 2.31
C ARG A 95 -7.06 16.58 2.55
N ARG A 96 -6.79 16.25 3.80
CA ARG A 96 -6.28 14.93 4.20
C ARG A 96 -7.09 13.75 3.67
N ASN A 97 -8.44 13.84 3.69
CA ASN A 97 -9.33 12.80 3.18
C ASN A 97 -9.35 12.68 1.64
N GLN A 98 -8.76 13.62 0.93
CA GLN A 98 -8.71 13.66 -0.52
C GLN A 98 -7.39 13.12 -1.10
N LEU A 99 -6.40 12.82 -0.24
CA LEU A 99 -5.12 12.25 -0.64
C LEU A 99 -4.93 10.89 0.03
N LEU A 100 -4.81 9.84 -0.78
CA LEU A 100 -4.45 8.50 -0.36
C LEU A 100 -3.01 8.22 -0.76
N LEU A 101 -2.20 7.77 0.19
CA LEU A 101 -0.84 7.30 -0.01
C LEU A 101 -0.80 5.79 0.23
N ASN A 102 -0.36 5.00 -0.75
CA ASN A 102 -0.21 3.54 -0.63
C ASN A 102 1.19 3.14 -1.10
N SER A 103 1.78 2.15 -0.48
CA SER A 103 3.09 1.62 -0.85
C SER A 103 2.98 0.17 -1.28
N SER A 104 3.68 -0.22 -2.35
CA SER A 104 3.68 -1.59 -2.87
C SER A 104 4.28 -2.60 -1.89
N HIS A 105 5.01 -2.12 -0.90
CA HIS A 105 5.73 -2.92 0.09
C HIS A 105 6.85 -3.77 -0.51
N THR A 106 7.52 -3.27 -1.54
CA THR A 106 8.72 -3.96 -2.04
C THR A 106 9.82 -3.94 -1.00
N HIS A 107 10.44 -5.11 -0.80
CA HIS A 107 11.61 -5.27 0.08
C HIS A 107 12.93 -4.98 -0.64
N SER A 108 12.88 -4.39 -1.83
CA SER A 108 14.06 -4.03 -2.65
C SER A 108 14.09 -2.53 -2.98
N ALA A 109 13.52 -1.70 -2.11
CA ALA A 109 13.53 -0.23 -2.20
C ALA A 109 14.29 0.40 -1.02
N PRO A 110 14.71 1.67 -1.12
CA PRO A 110 15.41 2.39 -0.07
C PRO A 110 14.68 2.41 1.27
N VAL A 111 15.42 2.38 2.36
CA VAL A 111 14.89 2.69 3.69
C VAL A 111 14.37 4.12 3.69
N VAL A 112 13.13 4.31 4.15
CA VAL A 112 12.55 5.62 4.44
C VAL A 112 12.79 5.93 5.91
N HIS A 113 13.30 7.12 6.22
CA HIS A 113 13.61 7.52 7.60
C HIS A 113 12.38 7.37 8.51
N GLY A 114 12.56 6.66 9.63
CA GLY A 114 11.48 6.39 10.58
C GLY A 114 10.61 5.16 10.28
N ASN A 115 10.82 4.49 9.13
CA ASN A 115 10.20 3.20 8.86
C ASN A 115 11.27 2.10 8.84
N LEU A 116 11.19 1.14 9.77
CA LEU A 116 12.13 0.01 9.91
C LEU A 116 13.61 0.42 10.04
N THR A 117 13.91 1.68 10.33
CA THR A 117 15.28 2.20 10.45
C THR A 117 16.05 1.50 11.57
N SER A 118 15.35 1.07 12.64
CA SER A 118 15.91 0.32 13.77
C SER A 118 16.37 -1.10 13.42
N MET A 119 16.08 -1.58 12.22
CA MET A 119 16.61 -2.87 11.74
C MET A 119 18.11 -2.84 11.45
N PHE A 120 18.73 -1.65 11.35
CA PHE A 120 20.07 -1.52 10.80
C PHE A 120 21.00 -0.78 11.76
N ASP A 121 22.22 -1.30 11.92
CA ASP A 121 23.32 -0.58 12.56
C ASP A 121 23.98 0.34 11.51
N LEU A 122 23.52 1.59 11.47
CA LEU A 122 23.87 2.55 10.45
C LEU A 122 24.92 3.54 10.95
N THR A 123 25.95 3.76 10.15
CA THR A 123 26.90 4.86 10.37
C THR A 123 26.21 6.24 10.24
N PRO A 124 26.81 7.31 10.79
CA PRO A 124 26.26 8.67 10.64
C PRO A 124 26.08 9.09 9.17
N GLY A 125 26.97 8.68 8.26
CA GLY A 125 26.85 8.93 6.84
C GLY A 125 25.67 8.24 6.19
N GLN A 126 25.42 6.97 6.53
CA GLN A 126 24.27 6.19 6.05
C GLN A 126 22.93 6.76 6.58
N LYS A 127 22.90 7.18 7.85
CA LYS A 127 21.73 7.86 8.43
C LYS A 127 21.39 9.14 7.67
N ARG A 128 22.42 9.96 7.34
CA ARG A 128 22.23 11.16 6.52
C ARG A 128 21.68 10.83 5.14
N ALA A 129 22.29 9.88 4.43
CA ALA A 129 21.83 9.48 3.10
C ALA A 129 20.35 9.07 3.09
N ILE A 130 19.90 8.31 4.09
CA ILE A 130 18.49 7.92 4.27
C ILE A 130 17.61 9.15 4.53
N THR A 131 18.07 10.07 5.37
CA THR A 131 17.32 11.31 5.69
C THR A 131 17.17 12.20 4.48
N ASP A 132 18.25 12.42 3.72
CA ASP A 132 18.28 13.26 2.52
C ASP A 132 17.40 12.65 1.41
N TYR A 133 17.47 11.34 1.22
CA TYR A 133 16.58 10.61 0.31
C TYR A 133 15.11 10.81 0.72
N THR A 134 14.77 10.64 2.00
CA THR A 134 13.41 10.79 2.51
C THR A 134 12.86 12.21 2.31
N GLN A 135 13.68 13.23 2.55
CA GLN A 135 13.28 14.63 2.33
C GLN A 135 13.03 14.93 0.84
N THR A 136 13.86 14.40 -0.04
CA THR A 136 13.69 14.52 -1.49
C THR A 136 12.43 13.78 -1.94
N LEU A 137 12.23 12.56 -1.46
CA LEU A 137 11.06 11.73 -1.73
C LEU A 137 9.75 12.45 -1.38
N ALA A 138 9.67 13.10 -0.21
CA ALA A 138 8.46 13.80 0.19
C ALA A 138 8.08 14.94 -0.78
N LYS A 139 9.07 15.66 -1.28
CA LYS A 139 8.87 16.70 -2.31
C LYS A 139 8.44 16.10 -3.64
N GLN A 140 9.11 15.03 -4.09
CA GLN A 140 8.78 14.33 -5.32
C GLN A 140 7.35 13.77 -5.31
N ILE A 141 6.88 13.24 -4.17
CA ILE A 141 5.50 12.78 -4.03
C ILE A 141 4.51 13.96 -4.13
N ALA A 142 4.81 15.10 -3.53
CA ALA A 142 3.96 16.30 -3.69
C ALA A 142 3.96 16.81 -5.15
N ASP A 143 5.09 16.72 -5.85
CA ASP A 143 5.20 17.14 -7.26
C ASP A 143 4.41 16.19 -8.18
N VAL A 144 4.42 14.87 -7.94
CA VAL A 144 3.65 13.93 -8.76
C VAL A 144 2.15 14.11 -8.59
N VAL A 145 1.69 14.51 -7.39
CA VAL A 145 0.30 14.93 -7.17
C VAL A 145 -0.05 16.13 -8.06
N GLY A 146 0.80 17.15 -8.07
CA GLY A 146 0.61 18.33 -8.96
C GLY A 146 0.57 17.97 -10.43
N SER A 147 1.47 17.08 -10.87
CA SER A 147 1.49 16.57 -12.24
C SER A 147 0.17 15.86 -12.60
N SER A 148 -0.34 14.99 -11.72
CA SER A 148 -1.60 14.30 -11.98
C SER A 148 -2.80 15.25 -12.08
N LEU A 149 -2.83 16.29 -11.24
CA LEU A 149 -3.86 17.33 -11.30
C LEU A 149 -3.79 18.18 -12.57
N GLY A 150 -2.57 18.51 -13.02
CA GLY A 150 -2.34 19.26 -14.26
C GLY A 150 -2.69 18.48 -15.52
N ASN A 151 -2.66 17.17 -15.47
CA ASN A 151 -2.94 16.27 -16.60
C ASN A 151 -4.42 15.82 -16.66
N MET A 152 -5.29 16.34 -15.80
CA MET A 152 -6.70 15.94 -15.80
C MET A 152 -7.41 16.29 -17.10
N GLN A 153 -8.09 15.31 -17.68
CA GLN A 153 -8.91 15.42 -18.86
C GLN A 153 -10.24 14.68 -18.67
N PRO A 154 -11.27 14.92 -19.50
CA PRO A 154 -12.51 14.15 -19.44
C PRO A 154 -12.25 12.66 -19.53
N ALA A 155 -12.80 11.90 -18.59
CA ALA A 155 -12.52 10.49 -18.43
C ALA A 155 -13.72 9.67 -17.98
N ARG A 156 -13.71 8.38 -18.29
CA ARG A 156 -14.62 7.35 -17.79
C ARG A 156 -13.84 6.38 -16.94
N LEU A 157 -14.47 5.91 -15.89
CA LEU A 157 -13.95 4.90 -14.99
C LEU A 157 -14.81 3.65 -15.12
N ASP A 158 -14.15 2.49 -15.12
CA ASP A 158 -14.82 1.20 -15.08
C ASP A 158 -14.05 0.27 -14.13
N ILE A 159 -14.76 -0.69 -13.53
CA ILE A 159 -14.19 -1.68 -12.62
C ILE A 159 -14.42 -3.09 -13.15
N GLY A 160 -13.43 -3.94 -13.01
CA GLY A 160 -13.52 -5.36 -13.23
C GLY A 160 -12.66 -6.13 -12.25
N HIS A 161 -12.84 -7.43 -12.18
CA HIS A 161 -12.13 -8.31 -11.27
C HIS A 161 -11.48 -9.46 -12.03
N GLY A 162 -10.27 -9.78 -11.61
CA GLY A 162 -9.50 -10.93 -12.06
C GLY A 162 -9.04 -11.77 -10.87
N ALA A 163 -8.13 -12.72 -11.11
CA ALA A 163 -7.57 -13.56 -10.08
C ALA A 163 -6.06 -13.75 -10.27
N GLY A 164 -5.29 -13.46 -9.22
CA GLY A 164 -3.89 -13.86 -9.12
C GLY A 164 -3.78 -15.29 -8.56
N SER A 165 -2.65 -15.96 -8.77
CA SER A 165 -2.50 -17.37 -8.34
C SER A 165 -1.23 -17.65 -7.55
N PHE A 166 -0.35 -16.67 -7.38
CA PHE A 166 0.95 -16.89 -6.74
C PHE A 166 1.01 -16.47 -5.27
N ALA A 167 -0.03 -15.82 -4.72
CA ALA A 167 -0.10 -15.55 -3.29
C ALA A 167 -0.41 -16.82 -2.50
N VAL A 168 0.42 -17.14 -1.51
CA VAL A 168 0.20 -18.24 -0.59
C VAL A 168 0.38 -17.74 0.84
N ASN A 169 -0.51 -18.14 1.75
CA ASN A 169 -0.40 -17.79 3.15
C ASN A 169 0.95 -18.30 3.71
N ARG A 170 1.58 -17.50 4.55
CA ARG A 170 2.92 -17.82 5.08
C ARG A 170 2.94 -18.28 6.54
N ARG A 171 1.78 -18.35 7.19
CA ARG A 171 1.62 -18.71 8.60
C ARG A 171 1.41 -20.21 8.72
N VAL A 172 2.45 -20.96 9.06
CA VAL A 172 2.36 -22.42 9.29
C VAL A 172 2.14 -22.66 10.78
N ILE A 173 0.98 -23.19 11.13
CA ILE A 173 0.64 -23.54 12.51
C ILE A 173 1.32 -24.85 12.88
N THR A 174 2.08 -24.85 13.97
CA THR A 174 2.80 -26.00 14.50
C THR A 174 2.44 -26.23 15.98
N PRO A 175 2.73 -27.38 16.56
CA PRO A 175 2.51 -27.63 18.00
C PRO A 175 3.26 -26.65 18.92
N THR A 176 4.32 -26.00 18.43
CA THR A 176 5.15 -25.05 19.20
C THR A 176 4.89 -23.59 18.84
N GLY A 177 3.79 -23.28 18.15
CA GLY A 177 3.43 -21.93 17.69
C GLY A 177 3.45 -21.76 16.18
N VAL A 178 3.31 -20.53 15.70
CA VAL A 178 3.27 -20.20 14.29
C VAL A 178 4.68 -19.94 13.76
N LYS A 179 5.02 -20.53 12.62
CA LYS A 179 6.30 -20.33 11.92
C LYS A 179 6.07 -19.80 10.52
N GLY A 180 7.02 -19.01 10.01
CA GLY A 180 7.04 -18.61 8.61
C GLY A 180 7.29 -19.81 7.69
N GLY A 181 6.51 -19.93 6.61
CA GLY A 181 6.64 -21.02 5.65
C GLY A 181 5.64 -20.89 4.50
N VAL A 182 5.30 -22.01 3.88
CA VAL A 182 4.28 -22.10 2.82
C VAL A 182 3.10 -22.87 3.40
N ASN A 183 1.95 -22.18 3.50
CA ASN A 183 0.69 -22.75 4.00
C ASN A 183 -0.42 -22.65 2.94
N PRO A 184 -0.55 -23.63 2.04
CA PRO A 184 -1.57 -23.59 0.98
C PRO A 184 -3.01 -23.66 1.49
N ALA A 185 -3.22 -24.11 2.73
CA ALA A 185 -4.53 -24.17 3.37
C ALA A 185 -4.90 -22.89 4.14
N GLY A 186 -3.96 -21.97 4.32
CA GLY A 186 -4.20 -20.70 5.00
C GLY A 186 -5.01 -19.72 4.13
N PRO A 187 -5.70 -18.75 4.74
CA PRO A 187 -6.52 -17.80 4.00
C PRO A 187 -5.64 -16.87 3.14
N VAL A 188 -6.08 -16.63 1.91
CA VAL A 188 -5.55 -15.64 0.98
C VAL A 188 -6.69 -14.98 0.23
N ASP A 189 -6.47 -13.77 -0.30
CA ASP A 189 -7.35 -13.14 -1.26
C ASP A 189 -6.68 -13.14 -2.63
N GLN A 190 -7.22 -13.90 -3.56
CA GLN A 190 -6.71 -14.01 -4.93
C GLN A 190 -7.29 -12.95 -5.87
N ASP A 191 -8.20 -12.10 -5.40
CA ASP A 191 -8.85 -11.08 -6.22
C ASP A 191 -7.84 -10.05 -6.74
N VAL A 192 -7.98 -9.72 -8.03
CA VAL A 192 -7.25 -8.66 -8.72
C VAL A 192 -8.26 -7.63 -9.21
N PRO A 193 -8.66 -6.65 -8.37
CA PRO A 193 -9.50 -5.55 -8.81
C PRO A 193 -8.73 -4.68 -9.81
N VAL A 194 -9.40 -4.28 -10.90
CA VAL A 194 -8.83 -3.46 -11.97
C VAL A 194 -9.75 -2.29 -12.27
N VAL A 195 -9.31 -1.09 -11.95
CA VAL A 195 -9.99 0.16 -12.33
C VAL A 195 -9.39 0.64 -13.65
N ARG A 196 -10.18 0.63 -14.71
CA ARG A 196 -9.83 1.22 -16.00
C ARG A 196 -10.10 2.72 -15.98
N VAL A 197 -9.17 3.52 -16.46
CA VAL A 197 -9.35 4.95 -16.72
C VAL A 197 -9.21 5.16 -18.22
N ALA A 198 -10.29 5.58 -18.88
CA ALA A 198 -10.34 5.82 -20.31
C ALA A 198 -10.71 7.27 -20.61
N GLY A 199 -10.08 7.89 -21.59
CA GLY A 199 -10.44 9.21 -22.08
C GLY A 199 -11.83 9.23 -22.76
N ALA A 200 -12.36 10.42 -23.03
CA ALA A 200 -13.67 10.59 -23.66
C ALA A 200 -13.76 9.91 -25.04
N ASN A 201 -12.65 9.79 -25.76
CA ASN A 201 -12.54 9.09 -27.05
C ASN A 201 -12.37 7.56 -26.90
N GLY A 202 -12.38 7.04 -25.67
CA GLY A 202 -12.20 5.61 -25.38
C GLY A 202 -10.75 5.14 -25.28
N GLN A 203 -9.76 6.00 -25.52
CA GLN A 203 -8.35 5.63 -25.35
C GLN A 203 -8.06 5.26 -23.88
N LEU A 204 -7.24 4.25 -23.67
CA LEU A 204 -6.77 3.88 -22.34
C LEU A 204 -5.78 4.94 -21.83
N LEU A 205 -6.12 5.63 -20.74
CA LEU A 205 -5.22 6.55 -20.03
C LEU A 205 -4.37 5.82 -19.02
N GLY A 206 -4.92 4.80 -18.39
CA GLY A 206 -4.21 3.96 -17.44
C GLY A 206 -5.13 3.05 -16.63
N VAL A 207 -4.50 2.33 -15.69
CA VAL A 207 -5.16 1.40 -14.80
C VAL A 207 -4.66 1.56 -13.36
N LEU A 208 -5.56 1.36 -12.40
CA LEU A 208 -5.21 1.09 -11.01
C LEU A 208 -5.64 -0.34 -10.72
N PHE A 209 -4.71 -1.22 -10.35
CA PHE A 209 -5.01 -2.61 -10.02
C PHE A 209 -4.35 -3.01 -8.71
N GLY A 210 -4.91 -4.00 -8.01
CA GLY A 210 -4.42 -4.41 -6.71
C GLY A 210 -4.19 -5.92 -6.62
N TYR A 211 -3.37 -6.32 -5.63
CA TYR A 211 -3.19 -7.72 -5.23
C TYR A 211 -2.77 -7.84 -3.77
N ALA A 212 -3.26 -8.87 -3.08
CA ALA A 212 -3.02 -9.09 -1.65
C ALA A 212 -1.86 -10.06 -1.43
N CYS A 213 -0.64 -9.62 -1.72
CA CYS A 213 0.56 -10.44 -1.60
C CYS A 213 1.80 -9.57 -1.35
N HIS A 214 2.64 -9.94 -0.38
CA HIS A 214 3.92 -9.28 -0.12
C HIS A 214 4.77 -9.17 -1.38
N ASN A 215 5.43 -8.03 -1.60
CA ASN A 215 6.43 -7.88 -2.66
C ASN A 215 7.80 -8.37 -2.16
N THR A 216 7.89 -9.68 -1.99
CA THR A 216 9.04 -10.40 -1.43
C THR A 216 9.44 -11.59 -2.28
N THR A 217 9.30 -11.49 -3.60
CA THR A 217 9.82 -12.52 -4.50
C THR A 217 11.33 -12.64 -4.38
N MET A 218 12.04 -11.49 -4.19
CA MET A 218 13.45 -11.50 -3.87
C MET A 218 13.71 -11.64 -2.37
N GLY A 219 14.79 -12.32 -2.03
CA GLY A 219 15.26 -12.52 -0.65
C GLY A 219 16.13 -11.38 -0.11
N GLY A 220 16.56 -11.51 1.16
CA GLY A 220 17.38 -10.52 1.85
C GLY A 220 18.83 -10.44 1.33
N ASP A 221 19.29 -11.43 0.60
CA ASP A 221 20.59 -11.54 -0.05
C ASP A 221 20.68 -10.84 -1.41
N PHE A 222 19.57 -10.28 -1.88
CA PHE A 222 19.53 -9.50 -3.10
C PHE A 222 19.63 -7.99 -2.81
N PHE A 223 20.60 -7.30 -3.44
CA PHE A 223 20.98 -5.93 -3.12
C PHE A 223 20.75 -4.92 -4.27
N GLN A 224 19.93 -5.22 -5.25
CA GLN A 224 19.61 -4.28 -6.32
C GLN A 224 18.20 -3.69 -6.14
N VAL A 225 18.11 -2.37 -6.34
CA VAL A 225 16.82 -1.64 -6.27
C VAL A 225 15.86 -2.16 -7.33
N ASN A 226 14.65 -2.50 -6.92
CA ASN A 226 13.56 -2.85 -7.84
C ASN A 226 12.19 -2.82 -7.14
N GLY A 227 11.11 -2.81 -7.94
CA GLY A 227 9.73 -2.82 -7.45
C GLY A 227 9.15 -4.20 -7.14
N ASP A 228 9.98 -5.27 -7.12
CA ASP A 228 9.53 -6.68 -7.05
C ASP A 228 8.44 -6.96 -8.10
N TYR A 229 7.64 -8.03 -7.94
CA TYR A 229 6.63 -8.40 -8.93
C TYR A 229 5.66 -7.25 -9.29
N ALA A 230 5.34 -6.37 -8.35
CA ALA A 230 4.45 -5.24 -8.59
C ALA A 230 5.05 -4.22 -9.56
N GLY A 231 6.34 -3.90 -9.41
CA GLY A 231 7.06 -3.02 -10.34
C GLY A 231 7.16 -3.65 -11.74
N PHE A 232 7.45 -4.95 -11.80
CA PHE A 232 7.51 -5.68 -13.08
C PHE A 232 6.13 -5.81 -13.74
N ALA A 233 5.05 -5.99 -12.96
CA ALA A 233 3.69 -5.99 -13.50
C ALA A 233 3.31 -4.65 -14.12
N GLN A 234 3.60 -3.54 -13.43
CA GLN A 234 3.37 -2.20 -13.95
C GLN A 234 4.16 -1.98 -15.27
N ALA A 235 5.45 -2.30 -15.29
CA ALA A 235 6.29 -2.12 -16.46
C ALA A 235 5.86 -3.00 -17.64
N SER A 236 5.51 -4.28 -17.38
CA SER A 236 5.01 -5.20 -18.39
C SER A 236 3.69 -4.73 -19.01
N PHE A 237 2.77 -4.23 -18.18
CA PHE A 237 1.52 -3.65 -18.66
C PHE A 237 1.75 -2.41 -19.51
N GLU A 238 2.58 -1.46 -19.06
CA GLU A 238 2.89 -0.22 -19.78
C GLU A 238 3.60 -0.50 -21.12
N ALA A 239 4.44 -1.53 -21.18
CA ALA A 239 5.07 -1.97 -22.44
C ALA A 239 4.05 -2.53 -23.46
N ALA A 240 3.04 -3.27 -22.98
CA ALA A 240 1.96 -3.80 -23.84
C ALA A 240 0.91 -2.74 -24.19
N HIS A 241 0.79 -1.67 -23.42
CA HIS A 241 -0.18 -0.57 -23.62
C HIS A 241 0.54 0.79 -23.64
N PRO A 242 1.26 1.15 -24.70
CA PRO A 242 1.97 2.41 -24.81
C PRO A 242 1.06 3.62 -24.56
N ASN A 243 1.60 4.66 -23.91
CA ASN A 243 0.88 5.88 -23.50
C ASN A 243 -0.16 5.70 -22.39
N SER A 244 -0.21 4.53 -21.74
CA SER A 244 -0.99 4.34 -20.53
C SER A 244 -0.10 4.29 -19.28
N THR A 245 -0.68 4.58 -18.13
CA THR A 245 0.00 4.47 -16.82
C THR A 245 -0.63 3.33 -16.03
N ALA A 246 0.21 2.41 -15.55
CA ALA A 246 -0.20 1.35 -14.63
C ALA A 246 0.19 1.69 -13.20
N MET A 247 -0.75 1.59 -12.26
CA MET A 247 -0.53 1.81 -10.84
C MET A 247 -0.91 0.56 -10.05
N PHE A 248 0.02 0.10 -9.20
CA PHE A 248 -0.23 -1.03 -8.31
C PHE A 248 -0.66 -0.56 -6.93
N LEU A 249 -1.77 -1.08 -6.44
CA LEU A 249 -2.31 -0.83 -5.10
C LEU A 249 -2.09 -2.08 -4.23
N MET A 250 -1.32 -1.97 -3.17
CA MET A 250 -1.10 -3.08 -2.25
C MET A 250 -2.34 -3.28 -1.37
N LEU A 251 -2.92 -4.47 -1.47
CA LEU A 251 -4.08 -4.88 -0.67
C LEU A 251 -3.64 -5.49 0.67
N CYS A 252 -4.59 -6.07 1.43
CA CYS A 252 -4.30 -6.70 2.73
C CYS A 252 -3.62 -8.06 2.52
N GLY A 253 -2.32 -8.06 2.34
CA GLY A 253 -1.51 -9.25 2.05
C GLY A 253 -0.36 -9.49 3.03
N ALA A 254 -0.49 -9.01 4.28
CA ALA A 254 0.59 -9.07 5.26
C ALA A 254 1.01 -10.50 5.64
N ASP A 255 0.11 -11.44 5.55
CA ASP A 255 0.34 -12.85 5.85
C ASP A 255 0.44 -13.75 4.61
N ALA A 256 0.61 -13.17 3.41
CA ALA A 256 0.80 -13.90 2.16
C ALA A 256 2.12 -13.52 1.46
N ASN A 257 2.83 -14.51 0.96
CA ASN A 257 4.05 -14.35 0.15
C ASN A 257 3.83 -14.89 -1.28
N PRO A 258 4.59 -14.39 -2.27
CA PRO A 258 4.67 -15.05 -3.57
C PRO A 258 5.26 -16.47 -3.41
N ASN A 259 4.72 -17.41 -4.16
CA ASN A 259 5.24 -18.78 -4.22
C ASN A 259 5.12 -19.33 -5.65
N PRO A 260 6.25 -19.81 -6.25
CA PRO A 260 7.61 -19.84 -5.72
C PRO A 260 8.28 -18.45 -5.65
N ARG A 261 9.45 -18.36 -4.99
CA ARG A 261 10.22 -17.12 -4.81
C ARG A 261 11.73 -17.39 -4.77
N GLY A 262 12.56 -16.34 -4.85
CA GLY A 262 13.99 -16.39 -4.65
C GLY A 262 14.83 -16.07 -5.89
N THR A 263 14.25 -15.81 -7.06
CA THR A 263 15.03 -15.47 -8.27
C THR A 263 14.42 -14.31 -9.05
N VAL A 264 15.24 -13.60 -9.83
CA VAL A 264 14.79 -12.53 -10.74
C VAL A 264 13.78 -13.07 -11.77
N ALA A 265 14.03 -14.27 -12.32
CA ALA A 265 13.11 -14.90 -13.27
C ALA A 265 11.71 -15.10 -12.68
N LEU A 266 11.59 -15.39 -11.38
CA LEU A 266 10.29 -15.50 -10.71
C LEU A 266 9.63 -14.14 -10.50
N VAL A 267 10.42 -13.08 -10.23
CA VAL A 267 9.89 -11.70 -10.18
C VAL A 267 9.27 -11.33 -11.52
N GLU A 268 9.99 -11.57 -12.61
CA GLU A 268 9.51 -11.31 -13.98
C GLU A 268 8.27 -12.15 -14.32
N GLN A 269 8.29 -13.44 -13.97
CA GLN A 269 7.17 -14.35 -14.21
C GLN A 269 5.90 -13.92 -13.46
N HIS A 270 5.99 -13.59 -12.17
CA HIS A 270 4.86 -13.13 -11.38
C HIS A 270 4.35 -11.78 -11.88
N GLY A 271 5.27 -10.85 -12.19
CA GLY A 271 4.92 -9.56 -12.77
C GLY A 271 4.18 -9.69 -14.11
N ALA A 272 4.72 -10.50 -15.02
CA ALA A 272 4.09 -10.76 -16.32
C ALA A 272 2.72 -11.47 -16.20
N SER A 273 2.60 -12.43 -15.26
CA SER A 273 1.35 -13.11 -14.96
C SER A 273 0.27 -12.13 -14.51
N LEU A 274 0.60 -11.23 -13.59
CA LEU A 274 -0.33 -10.22 -13.07
C LEU A 274 -0.71 -9.20 -14.15
N ALA A 275 0.25 -8.72 -14.95
CA ALA A 275 -0.02 -7.81 -16.07
C ALA A 275 -0.94 -8.45 -17.13
N LYS A 276 -0.73 -9.75 -17.42
CA LYS A 276 -1.60 -10.52 -18.33
C LYS A 276 -3.02 -10.62 -17.79
N GLU A 277 -3.17 -10.86 -16.49
CA GLU A 277 -4.49 -10.92 -15.86
C GLU A 277 -5.20 -9.56 -15.91
N VAL A 278 -4.51 -8.46 -15.62
CA VAL A 278 -5.04 -7.09 -15.78
C VAL A 278 -5.51 -6.86 -17.22
N THR A 279 -4.71 -7.24 -18.23
CA THR A 279 -5.07 -7.12 -19.65
C THR A 279 -6.30 -7.98 -19.99
N ARG A 280 -6.39 -9.20 -19.44
CA ARG A 280 -7.56 -10.09 -19.61
C ARG A 280 -8.84 -9.46 -19.06
N VAL A 281 -8.75 -8.86 -17.87
CA VAL A 281 -9.89 -8.15 -17.24
C VAL A 281 -10.35 -6.99 -18.11
N LEU A 282 -9.42 -6.18 -18.65
CA LEU A 282 -9.75 -5.06 -19.53
C LEU A 282 -10.44 -5.48 -20.85
N ALA A 283 -10.14 -6.67 -21.35
CA ALA A 283 -10.78 -7.23 -22.55
C ALA A 283 -12.16 -7.83 -22.26
N GLY A 284 -12.51 -8.01 -21.00
CA GLY A 284 -13.78 -8.58 -20.56
C GLY A 284 -14.88 -7.52 -20.35
N LYS A 285 -15.96 -7.96 -19.70
CA LYS A 285 -17.04 -7.06 -19.30
C LYS A 285 -16.63 -6.28 -18.05
N LEU A 286 -16.59 -4.97 -18.14
CA LEU A 286 -16.36 -4.06 -17.04
C LEU A 286 -17.67 -3.40 -16.61
N GLU A 287 -17.77 -3.05 -15.31
CA GLU A 287 -18.89 -2.30 -14.75
C GLU A 287 -18.54 -0.79 -14.77
N PRO A 288 -19.39 0.07 -15.38
CA PRO A 288 -19.15 1.51 -15.36
C PRO A 288 -19.23 2.08 -13.93
N VAL A 289 -18.26 2.91 -13.59
CA VAL A 289 -18.25 3.69 -12.34
C VAL A 289 -18.78 5.08 -12.64
N THR A 290 -19.98 5.39 -12.13
CA THR A 290 -20.70 6.65 -12.42
C THR A 290 -21.23 7.28 -11.14
N GLY A 291 -21.32 8.63 -11.11
CA GLY A 291 -21.90 9.37 -9.99
C GLY A 291 -20.87 10.15 -9.17
N GLN A 292 -21.27 10.63 -7.99
CA GLN A 292 -20.47 11.55 -7.19
C GLN A 292 -19.35 10.84 -6.43
N LEU A 293 -18.24 11.56 -6.27
CA LEU A 293 -17.11 11.16 -5.45
C LEU A 293 -17.33 11.61 -4.01
N ARG A 294 -17.03 10.71 -3.07
CA ARG A 294 -16.98 10.98 -1.62
C ARG A 294 -15.69 10.44 -1.03
N SER A 295 -15.18 11.12 -0.02
CA SER A 295 -14.02 10.63 0.73
C SER A 295 -14.17 10.94 2.22
N ALA A 296 -13.66 10.05 3.06
CA ALA A 296 -13.64 10.19 4.50
C ALA A 296 -12.31 9.68 5.05
N PHE A 297 -11.83 10.32 6.12
CA PHE A 297 -10.61 9.93 6.83
C PHE A 297 -10.86 10.04 8.32
N HIS A 298 -10.53 8.99 9.06
CA HIS A 298 -10.60 8.96 10.51
C HIS A 298 -9.39 8.24 11.09
N THR A 299 -9.14 8.46 12.38
CA THR A 299 -8.07 7.80 13.11
C THR A 299 -8.68 7.05 14.30
N ALA A 300 -8.33 5.76 14.45
CA ALA A 300 -8.59 4.97 15.66
C ALA A 300 -7.35 5.01 16.56
N GLU A 301 -7.52 4.73 17.84
CA GLU A 301 -6.42 4.45 18.76
C GLU A 301 -6.34 2.93 18.97
N LEU A 302 -5.22 2.31 18.59
CA LEU A 302 -4.95 0.90 18.83
C LEU A 302 -4.07 0.77 20.05
N ALA A 303 -4.60 0.18 21.12
CA ALA A 303 -3.90 0.02 22.39
C ALA A 303 -2.97 -1.21 22.37
N PHE A 304 -1.80 -1.05 22.96
CA PHE A 304 -0.90 -2.17 23.26
C PHE A 304 -1.24 -2.82 24.61
N VAL A 305 -0.86 -4.08 24.75
CA VAL A 305 -0.90 -4.75 26.06
C VAL A 305 -0.11 -3.91 27.08
N PRO A 306 -0.63 -3.71 28.31
CA PRO A 306 0.05 -2.93 29.34
C PRO A 306 1.48 -3.43 29.59
N HIS A 307 2.41 -2.49 29.67
CA HIS A 307 3.83 -2.75 29.94
C HIS A 307 4.35 -1.74 30.96
N THR A 308 5.48 -2.07 31.61
CA THR A 308 6.14 -1.21 32.59
C THR A 308 7.53 -0.80 32.11
N ARG A 309 8.15 0.18 32.75
CA ARG A 309 9.55 0.54 32.54
C ARG A 309 10.47 -0.66 32.72
N GLU A 310 10.24 -1.43 33.78
CA GLU A 310 11.03 -2.62 34.12
C GLU A 310 11.03 -3.68 33.02
N THR A 311 9.92 -3.80 32.26
CA THR A 311 9.86 -4.66 31.07
C THR A 311 11.00 -4.36 30.12
N PHE A 312 11.24 -3.08 29.82
CA PHE A 312 12.28 -2.66 28.86
C PHE A 312 13.67 -2.55 29.50
N GLU A 313 13.78 -2.32 30.81
CA GLU A 313 15.06 -2.44 31.54
C GLU A 313 15.58 -3.89 31.50
N THR A 314 14.70 -4.87 31.59
CA THR A 314 15.03 -6.28 31.42
C THR A 314 15.40 -6.57 29.97
N GLU A 315 14.58 -6.12 29.01
CA GLU A 315 14.81 -6.35 27.59
C GLU A 315 16.09 -5.68 27.08
N SER A 316 16.52 -4.57 27.64
CA SER A 316 17.77 -3.89 27.28
C SER A 316 19.02 -4.75 27.51
N LYS A 317 18.91 -5.79 28.35
CA LYS A 317 19.97 -6.76 28.68
C LYS A 317 19.89 -8.05 27.86
N ASP A 318 18.89 -8.18 26.97
CA ASP A 318 18.74 -9.36 26.10
C ASP A 318 19.90 -9.42 25.09
N SER A 319 20.32 -10.63 24.71
CA SER A 319 21.35 -10.81 23.70
C SER A 319 20.90 -10.41 22.27
N ASN A 320 19.60 -10.30 22.04
CA ASN A 320 19.03 -9.87 20.77
C ASN A 320 19.14 -8.35 20.60
N TRP A 321 19.98 -7.93 19.67
CA TRP A 321 20.20 -6.52 19.36
C TRP A 321 18.91 -5.73 19.03
N TYR A 322 17.95 -6.34 18.33
CA TYR A 322 16.68 -5.68 17.97
C TYR A 322 15.83 -5.39 19.20
N LYS A 323 15.83 -6.29 20.17
CA LYS A 323 15.19 -6.05 21.48
C LYS A 323 15.86 -4.92 22.23
N GLN A 324 17.19 -4.88 22.24
CA GLN A 324 17.94 -3.76 22.83
C GLN A 324 17.57 -2.42 22.19
N GLN A 325 17.47 -2.36 20.84
CA GLN A 325 17.05 -1.14 20.13
C GLN A 325 15.62 -0.72 20.49
N ARG A 326 14.68 -1.66 20.52
CA ARG A 326 13.31 -1.40 20.98
C ARG A 326 13.30 -0.89 22.41
N ALA A 327 13.98 -1.57 23.32
CA ALA A 327 14.07 -1.18 24.72
C ALA A 327 14.63 0.24 24.90
N ALA A 328 15.68 0.61 24.17
CA ALA A 328 16.24 1.95 24.20
C ALA A 328 15.20 3.01 23.81
N GLY A 329 14.44 2.78 22.74
CA GLY A 329 13.34 3.67 22.31
C GLY A 329 12.23 3.79 23.37
N MET A 330 11.83 2.67 23.97
CA MET A 330 10.78 2.63 24.98
C MET A 330 11.24 3.29 26.30
N LEU A 331 12.46 3.03 26.74
CA LEU A 331 13.02 3.68 27.93
C LEU A 331 13.11 5.20 27.75
N ALA A 332 13.56 5.66 26.58
CA ALA A 332 13.54 7.09 26.25
C ALA A 332 12.12 7.70 26.28
N ALA A 333 11.08 6.94 25.93
CA ALA A 333 9.69 7.39 26.07
C ALA A 333 9.27 7.47 27.54
N TYR A 334 9.66 6.53 28.38
CA TYR A 334 9.44 6.59 29.83
C TYR A 334 10.17 7.78 30.47
N ASP A 335 11.41 8.06 30.06
CA ASP A 335 12.19 9.21 30.57
C ASP A 335 11.50 10.55 30.26
N ARG A 336 10.86 10.65 29.11
CA ARG A 336 10.03 11.80 28.74
C ARG A 336 8.65 11.81 29.38
N ARG A 337 8.33 10.85 30.25
CA ARG A 337 7.01 10.64 30.90
C ARG A 337 5.86 10.47 29.87
N ALA A 338 6.18 9.93 28.70
CA ALA A 338 5.23 9.70 27.61
C ALA A 338 5.40 8.25 27.09
N PRO A 339 5.15 7.22 27.91
CA PRO A 339 5.27 5.83 27.47
C PRO A 339 4.26 5.53 26.36
N VAL A 340 4.68 4.75 25.36
CA VAL A 340 3.86 4.39 24.21
C VAL A 340 2.79 3.37 24.64
N ARG A 341 1.55 3.80 24.79
CA ARG A 341 0.42 2.96 25.22
C ARG A 341 -0.50 2.57 24.09
N SER A 342 -0.53 3.36 23.04
CA SER A 342 -1.34 3.15 21.83
C SER A 342 -0.66 3.79 20.65
N ILE A 343 -1.16 3.47 19.46
CA ILE A 343 -0.81 4.18 18.23
C ILE A 343 -2.07 4.70 17.55
N PRO A 344 -2.03 5.90 16.97
CA PRO A 344 -3.09 6.37 16.13
C PRO A 344 -3.06 5.64 14.77
N TYR A 345 -4.18 5.07 14.38
CA TYR A 345 -4.36 4.19 13.23
C TYR A 345 -5.25 4.82 12.17
N PRO A 346 -4.74 5.14 10.97
CA PRO A 346 -5.51 5.78 9.92
C PRO A 346 -6.42 4.78 9.20
N VAL A 347 -7.68 5.19 9.00
CA VAL A 347 -8.65 4.53 8.12
C VAL A 347 -9.21 5.56 7.18
N GLN A 348 -9.10 5.30 5.88
CA GLN A 348 -9.60 6.18 4.83
C GLN A 348 -10.57 5.43 3.94
N GLY A 349 -11.59 6.12 3.45
CA GLY A 349 -12.49 5.60 2.44
C GLY A 349 -12.65 6.57 1.28
N ILE A 350 -12.70 6.02 0.08
CA ILE A 350 -13.01 6.75 -1.16
C ILE A 350 -14.12 5.98 -1.85
N ARG A 351 -15.23 6.67 -2.17
CA ARG A 351 -16.31 6.11 -2.95
C ARG A 351 -16.44 6.86 -4.26
N LEU A 352 -16.33 6.11 -5.33
CA LEU A 352 -16.51 6.59 -6.70
C LEU A 352 -17.89 6.15 -7.19
N GLY A 353 -18.81 7.11 -7.25
CA GLY A 353 -20.18 6.86 -7.64
C GLY A 353 -20.93 5.90 -6.72
N LYS A 354 -21.67 4.96 -7.33
CA LYS A 354 -22.47 3.97 -6.60
C LYS A 354 -21.82 2.58 -6.58
N SER A 355 -20.91 2.31 -7.51
CA SER A 355 -20.40 0.97 -7.82
C SER A 355 -18.99 0.68 -7.31
N LEU A 356 -18.21 1.65 -6.86
CA LEU A 356 -16.83 1.39 -6.40
C LEU A 356 -16.56 2.05 -5.06
N THR A 357 -16.11 1.26 -4.09
CA THR A 357 -15.65 1.74 -2.79
C THR A 357 -14.22 1.21 -2.53
N LEU A 358 -13.31 2.11 -2.19
CA LEU A 358 -11.95 1.80 -1.73
C LEU A 358 -11.87 2.12 -0.24
N VAL A 359 -11.52 1.12 0.57
CA VAL A 359 -11.16 1.27 1.98
C VAL A 359 -9.65 1.10 2.10
N ALA A 360 -8.98 2.05 2.71
CA ALA A 360 -7.54 2.06 2.89
C ALA A 360 -7.19 2.05 4.38
N LEU A 361 -6.40 1.07 4.76
CA LEU A 361 -5.99 0.72 6.11
C LEU A 361 -4.49 0.95 6.28
N GLY A 362 -4.08 1.54 7.39
CA GLY A 362 -2.68 1.70 7.74
C GLY A 362 -2.02 0.38 8.13
N GLY A 363 -0.68 0.35 8.13
CA GLY A 363 0.09 -0.80 8.57
C GLY A 363 0.09 -1.98 7.61
N GLU A 364 0.75 -3.05 8.01
CA GLU A 364 0.77 -4.34 7.33
C GLU A 364 -0.44 -5.17 7.77
N VAL A 365 -1.52 -5.07 7.01
CA VAL A 365 -2.83 -5.63 7.37
C VAL A 365 -2.96 -7.07 6.89
N VAL A 366 -3.32 -7.99 7.79
CA VAL A 366 -3.56 -9.39 7.42
C VAL A 366 -4.85 -9.54 6.60
N VAL A 367 -4.93 -10.63 5.83
CA VAL A 367 -6.00 -10.86 4.86
C VAL A 367 -7.40 -10.94 5.46
N ASP A 368 -7.52 -11.31 6.74
CA ASP A 368 -8.80 -11.43 7.44
C ASP A 368 -9.69 -10.20 7.32
N TYR A 369 -9.10 -9.00 7.37
CA TYR A 369 -9.85 -7.74 7.24
C TYR A 369 -10.51 -7.60 5.87
N ASN A 370 -9.78 -7.95 4.81
CA ASN A 370 -10.31 -7.90 3.46
C ASN A 370 -11.45 -8.92 3.26
N LEU A 371 -11.22 -10.17 3.67
CA LEU A 371 -12.22 -11.23 3.58
C LEU A 371 -13.48 -10.90 4.39
N ARG A 372 -13.30 -10.34 5.60
CA ARG A 372 -14.41 -9.90 6.46
C ARG A 372 -15.22 -8.78 5.80
N LEU A 373 -14.55 -7.75 5.30
CA LEU A 373 -15.23 -6.60 4.67
C LEU A 373 -15.97 -7.00 3.39
N LYS A 374 -15.38 -7.81 2.53
CA LYS A 374 -16.07 -8.35 1.35
C LYS A 374 -17.30 -9.16 1.70
N LYS A 375 -17.25 -9.92 2.81
CA LYS A 375 -18.41 -10.70 3.32
C LYS A 375 -19.50 -9.80 3.91
N GLU A 376 -19.11 -8.72 4.62
CA GLU A 376 -20.07 -7.84 5.30
C GLU A 376 -20.73 -6.82 4.36
N PHE A 377 -20.09 -6.50 3.23
CA PHE A 377 -20.60 -5.60 2.18
C PHE A 377 -20.75 -6.33 0.84
N PRO A 378 -21.62 -7.35 0.75
CA PRO A 378 -21.79 -8.12 -0.48
C PRO A 378 -22.40 -7.25 -1.59
N GLY A 379 -22.02 -7.52 -2.84
CA GLY A 379 -22.51 -6.78 -4.01
C GLY A 379 -21.85 -5.39 -4.22
N GLU A 380 -20.84 -5.05 -3.44
CA GLU A 380 -19.97 -3.90 -3.67
C GLU A 380 -18.74 -4.33 -4.48
N ASN A 381 -18.33 -3.49 -5.43
CA ASN A 381 -16.94 -3.56 -5.89
C ASN A 381 -16.08 -2.90 -4.82
N LEU A 382 -15.71 -3.69 -3.81
CA LEU A 382 -14.97 -3.24 -2.64
C LEU A 382 -13.49 -3.59 -2.79
N ILE A 383 -12.65 -2.57 -2.80
CA ILE A 383 -11.19 -2.70 -2.76
C ILE A 383 -10.75 -2.38 -1.33
N VAL A 384 -10.00 -3.29 -0.68
CA VAL A 384 -9.45 -3.06 0.67
C VAL A 384 -7.94 -3.08 0.59
N ALA A 385 -7.36 -1.87 0.65
CA ALA A 385 -5.91 -1.68 0.61
C ALA A 385 -5.33 -1.67 2.03
N GLY A 386 -4.22 -2.37 2.24
CA GLY A 386 -3.32 -2.19 3.38
C GLY A 386 -2.28 -1.12 3.09
N TYR A 387 -1.23 -1.06 3.88
CA TYR A 387 -0.01 -0.25 3.62
C TYR A 387 -0.28 1.20 3.24
N SER A 388 -1.35 1.75 3.80
CA SER A 388 -1.89 3.05 3.38
C SER A 388 -1.70 4.12 4.46
N ASN A 389 -1.22 5.30 4.05
CA ASN A 389 -1.11 6.51 4.85
C ASN A 389 -0.08 6.47 6.00
N ASP A 390 0.14 5.34 6.64
CA ASP A 390 1.14 5.11 7.69
C ASP A 390 1.41 3.60 7.78
N VAL A 391 2.67 3.18 7.71
CA VAL A 391 3.06 1.77 7.85
C VAL A 391 3.87 1.63 9.12
N MET A 392 3.18 1.54 10.25
CA MET A 392 3.75 1.60 11.59
C MET A 392 4.08 0.24 12.22
N CYS A 393 3.42 -0.83 11.77
CA CYS A 393 3.62 -2.23 12.18
C CYS A 393 2.62 -3.15 11.47
N TYR A 394 2.64 -4.45 11.81
CA TYR A 394 1.59 -5.40 11.43
C TYR A 394 0.30 -5.12 12.18
N ILE A 395 -0.84 -5.35 11.50
CA ILE A 395 -2.18 -5.20 12.06
C ILE A 395 -2.86 -6.57 12.03
N PRO A 396 -2.79 -7.34 13.13
CA PRO A 396 -3.38 -8.66 13.22
C PRO A 396 -4.90 -8.59 13.38
N SER A 397 -5.60 -9.61 12.88
CA SER A 397 -6.95 -9.94 13.33
C SER A 397 -6.92 -10.56 14.73
N LEU A 398 -8.07 -10.70 15.37
CA LEU A 398 -8.16 -11.39 16.66
C LEU A 398 -7.69 -12.87 16.54
N ARG A 399 -7.99 -13.51 15.40
CA ARG A 399 -7.50 -14.87 15.09
C ARG A 399 -5.98 -14.90 15.07
N VAL A 400 -5.35 -14.03 14.27
CA VAL A 400 -3.90 -13.96 14.15
C VAL A 400 -3.22 -13.60 15.46
N LEU A 401 -3.82 -12.66 16.22
CA LEU A 401 -3.31 -12.27 17.53
C LEU A 401 -3.28 -13.45 18.52
N LYS A 402 -4.35 -14.25 18.56
CA LYS A 402 -4.44 -15.44 19.41
C LYS A 402 -3.54 -16.60 18.98
N GLU A 403 -3.33 -16.77 17.69
CA GLU A 403 -2.38 -17.73 17.14
C GLU A 403 -0.93 -17.38 17.48
N GLY A 404 -0.61 -16.06 17.66
CA GLY A 404 0.74 -15.60 17.90
C GLY A 404 1.63 -15.56 16.66
N GLY A 405 2.94 -15.53 16.86
CA GLY A 405 3.96 -15.50 15.81
C GLY A 405 4.23 -14.12 15.23
N TYR A 406 4.81 -14.08 14.03
CA TYR A 406 5.43 -12.89 13.45
C TYR A 406 4.45 -11.73 13.28
N GLU A 407 3.31 -11.95 12.64
CA GLU A 407 2.31 -10.92 12.35
C GLU A 407 1.54 -10.46 13.60
N ALA A 408 1.54 -11.27 14.67
CA ALA A 408 0.86 -10.94 15.93
C ALA A 408 1.72 -10.10 16.86
N ASN A 409 3.02 -10.43 16.99
CA ASN A 409 3.90 -9.87 18.00
C ASN A 409 5.37 -9.76 17.58
N ASP A 410 5.96 -10.82 16.99
CA ASP A 410 7.42 -10.94 16.89
C ASP A 410 8.04 -9.89 15.96
N SER A 411 7.26 -9.34 15.01
CA SER A 411 7.67 -8.26 14.13
C SER A 411 7.78 -6.89 14.82
N MET A 412 7.12 -6.71 15.99
CA MET A 412 7.06 -5.44 16.70
C MET A 412 8.44 -4.88 17.07
N ILE A 413 9.42 -5.77 17.31
CA ILE A 413 10.80 -5.36 17.61
C ILE A 413 11.45 -4.58 16.46
N TYR A 414 11.11 -4.89 15.22
CA TYR A 414 11.66 -4.23 14.02
C TYR A 414 11.05 -2.85 13.79
N TYR A 415 9.80 -2.68 14.20
CA TYR A 415 9.06 -1.41 14.15
C TYR A 415 9.29 -0.54 15.39
N GLY A 416 10.01 -1.04 16.40
CA GLY A 416 10.21 -0.32 17.66
C GLY A 416 8.93 -0.13 18.46
N GLN A 417 7.94 -1.02 18.29
CA GLN A 417 6.67 -0.99 19.03
C GLN A 417 6.80 -1.78 20.35
N PRO A 418 6.06 -1.39 21.41
CA PRO A 418 6.27 -1.94 22.75
C PRO A 418 5.91 -3.42 22.90
N GLY A 419 5.01 -3.94 22.07
CA GLY A 419 4.55 -5.33 22.16
C GLY A 419 3.27 -5.55 21.37
N PRO A 420 2.55 -6.67 21.61
CA PRO A 420 1.32 -6.95 20.90
C PRO A 420 0.21 -5.95 21.27
N PHE A 421 -0.76 -5.85 20.38
CA PHE A 421 -2.01 -5.12 20.67
C PHE A 421 -2.87 -5.86 21.68
N THR A 422 -3.81 -5.13 22.30
CA THR A 422 -4.90 -5.71 23.07
C THR A 422 -5.87 -6.49 22.16
N GLU A 423 -6.63 -7.43 22.73
CA GLU A 423 -7.52 -8.31 21.94
C GLU A 423 -8.65 -7.58 21.19
N ASP A 424 -8.92 -6.32 21.55
CA ASP A 424 -9.91 -5.48 20.87
C ASP A 424 -9.38 -4.77 19.61
N VAL A 425 -8.16 -5.05 19.16
CA VAL A 425 -7.53 -4.43 17.98
C VAL A 425 -8.41 -4.54 16.74
N GLU A 426 -8.92 -5.74 16.43
CA GLU A 426 -9.77 -5.94 15.26
C GLU A 426 -11.08 -5.15 15.36
N ASP A 427 -11.72 -5.18 16.51
CA ASP A 427 -12.98 -4.44 16.74
C ASP A 427 -12.77 -2.93 16.62
N ARG A 428 -11.65 -2.38 17.13
CA ARG A 428 -11.32 -0.97 16.98
C ARG A 428 -11.13 -0.57 15.52
N VAL A 429 -10.40 -1.37 14.75
CA VAL A 429 -10.21 -1.15 13.31
C VAL A 429 -11.54 -1.21 12.58
N MET A 430 -12.33 -2.29 12.80
CA MET A 430 -13.61 -2.49 12.12
C MET A 430 -14.64 -1.42 12.47
N ASN A 431 -14.74 -1.01 13.74
CA ASN A 431 -15.61 0.08 14.16
C ASN A 431 -15.26 1.41 13.46
N MET A 432 -13.96 1.66 13.21
CA MET A 432 -13.55 2.84 12.47
C MET A 432 -13.86 2.70 10.97
N VAL A 433 -13.69 1.51 10.39
CA VAL A 433 -14.11 1.23 9.01
C VAL A 433 -15.61 1.50 8.84
N TYR A 434 -16.45 1.02 9.76
CA TYR A 434 -17.91 1.25 9.68
C TYR A 434 -18.25 2.75 9.74
N LYS A 435 -17.58 3.53 10.60
CA LYS A 435 -17.74 4.99 10.64
C LYS A 435 -17.35 5.65 9.31
N VAL A 436 -16.25 5.20 8.70
CA VAL A 436 -15.82 5.68 7.38
C VAL A 436 -16.85 5.32 6.32
N MET A 437 -17.32 4.06 6.28
CA MET A 437 -18.31 3.57 5.33
C MET A 437 -19.64 4.34 5.46
N ASP A 438 -20.09 4.60 6.69
CA ASP A 438 -21.29 5.42 6.94
C ASP A 438 -21.15 6.85 6.38
N ARG A 439 -20.00 7.50 6.57
CA ARG A 439 -19.68 8.81 5.98
C ARG A 439 -19.67 8.81 4.44
N LEU A 440 -19.35 7.67 3.84
CA LEU A 440 -19.45 7.47 2.39
C LEU A 440 -20.89 7.19 1.94
N GLY A 441 -21.85 7.07 2.87
CA GLY A 441 -23.23 6.71 2.61
C GLY A 441 -23.42 5.22 2.35
N ARG A 442 -22.60 4.38 2.97
CA ARG A 442 -22.69 2.92 2.92
C ARG A 442 -23.01 2.39 4.31
N LYS A 443 -24.18 1.78 4.44
CA LYS A 443 -24.60 1.11 5.67
C LYS A 443 -24.43 -0.41 5.50
N ARG A 444 -24.10 -1.07 6.58
CA ARG A 444 -24.02 -2.51 6.71
C ARG A 444 -25.35 -3.20 6.47
#